data_99501a64e7568452d29fd6df9dcaf63e
#
_entry.id   99501a64e7568452d29fd6df9dcaf63e
#
_cell.length_a   1.000
_cell.length_b   1.000
_cell.length_c   1.000
_cell.angle_alpha   90.00
_cell.angle_beta   90.00
_cell.angle_gamma   90.00
#
_symmetry.space_group_name_H-M   'P 1'
#
loop_
_entity.id
_entity.type
_entity.pdbx_description
1 polymer ?
#
loop_
_entity_poly.entity_id
_entity_poly.type
_entity_poly.pdbx_seq_one_letter_code
_entity_poly.pdbx_strand_id
1 'polypeptide(L)'
;MKTLYFKLTLCFFLLLAGNATQGIWAQQEPIQIAGIVLDEHGDPLPGANISVKGKEKTGTITDMDGNFSMKSLAPKTTLIVSFMGYKSKEIVVAQTDKKMRISLEPDSESLDEVVVVGMGTQRKVSVVGAVTSVNP
;
A
#
# COMPACT_ATOMS: atom_id res chain seq x y z
N MET A 1 21.43 67.44 1.33
CA MET A 1 22.35 66.31 0.97
C MET A 1 22.22 65.14 1.93
N LYS A 2 22.28 65.36 3.23
CA LYS A 2 22.18 64.17 4.19
C LYS A 2 20.87 63.45 4.16
N THR A 3 19.75 64.11 3.92
CA THR A 3 18.42 63.48 3.81
C THR A 3 18.23 62.62 2.55
N LEU A 4 18.94 62.95 1.47
CA LEU A 4 18.89 62.19 0.22
C LEU A 4 19.62 60.86 0.37
N TYR A 5 20.79 60.82 0.98
CA TYR A 5 21.55 59.62 1.26
C TYR A 5 20.80 58.69 2.24
N PHE A 6 20.15 59.29 3.24
CA PHE A 6 19.33 58.51 4.19
C PHE A 6 18.15 57.84 3.52
N LYS A 7 17.47 58.51 2.61
CA LYS A 7 16.38 57.91 1.81
C LYS A 7 16.90 56.83 0.86
N LEU A 8 18.07 57.04 0.28
CA LEU A 8 18.69 56.08 -0.64
C LEU A 8 19.15 54.81 0.09
N THR A 9 19.73 54.95 1.28
CA THR A 9 20.12 53.81 2.11
C THR A 9 18.92 53.07 2.67
N LEU A 10 17.84 53.78 3.02
CA LEU A 10 16.59 53.15 3.46
C LEU A 10 15.93 52.33 2.33
N CYS A 11 15.89 52.88 1.10
CA CYS A 11 15.40 52.14 -0.05
C CYS A 11 16.26 50.88 -0.37
N PHE A 12 17.58 50.99 -0.26
CA PHE A 12 18.49 49.89 -0.49
C PHE A 12 18.30 48.78 0.57
N PHE A 13 18.07 49.17 1.82
CA PHE A 13 17.79 48.21 2.90
C PHE A 13 16.42 47.53 2.74
N LEU A 14 15.41 48.25 2.28
CA LEU A 14 14.09 47.66 1.94
C LEU A 14 14.15 46.69 0.75
N LEU A 15 15.01 46.97 -0.22
CA LEU A 15 15.21 46.13 -1.39
C LEU A 15 15.94 44.81 -1.02
N LEU A 16 16.85 44.86 -0.03
CA LEU A 16 17.50 43.66 0.49
C LEU A 16 16.56 42.80 1.36
N ALA A 17 15.61 43.39 2.08
CA ALA A 17 14.68 42.70 2.94
C ALA A 17 13.60 41.93 2.16
N GLY A 18 13.36 42.31 0.90
CA GLY A 18 12.32 41.70 0.06
C GLY A 18 12.62 40.29 -0.45
N ASN A 19 13.85 39.80 -0.35
CA ASN A 19 14.25 38.48 -0.90
C ASN A 19 14.32 37.37 0.14
N ALA A 20 13.89 37.59 1.37
CA ALA A 20 14.01 36.59 2.45
C ALA A 20 12.83 35.61 2.56
N THR A 21 11.87 35.65 1.65
CA THR A 21 10.73 34.68 1.65
C THR A 21 10.85 33.61 0.55
N GLN A 22 12.04 33.10 0.35
CA GLN A 22 12.14 31.81 -0.30
C GLN A 22 11.79 30.78 0.77
N GLY A 23 10.52 30.35 0.77
CA GLY A 23 10.08 29.25 1.58
C GLY A 23 11.01 28.08 1.32
N ILE A 24 11.70 27.64 2.35
CA ILE A 24 12.46 26.41 2.33
C ILE A 24 11.40 25.31 2.19
N TRP A 25 11.11 24.90 0.96
CA TRP A 25 10.40 23.67 0.70
C TRP A 25 11.35 22.58 1.20
N ALA A 26 11.09 22.09 2.40
CA ALA A 26 11.77 20.92 2.91
C ALA A 26 11.48 19.80 1.92
N GLN A 27 12.42 19.48 1.06
CA GLN A 27 12.37 18.33 0.19
C GLN A 27 12.41 17.12 1.12
N GLN A 28 11.24 16.51 1.35
CA GLN A 28 11.17 15.25 2.04
C GLN A 28 11.87 14.21 1.17
N GLU A 29 13.02 13.75 1.62
CA GLU A 29 13.71 12.66 0.94
C GLU A 29 12.86 11.39 0.99
N PRO A 30 12.72 10.69 -0.13
CA PRO A 30 11.96 9.46 -0.16
C PRO A 30 12.61 8.39 0.73
N ILE A 31 11.82 7.82 1.61
CA ILE A 31 12.23 6.72 2.46
C ILE A 31 12.17 5.43 1.65
N GLN A 32 13.23 4.66 1.66
CA GLN A 32 13.26 3.34 1.07
C GLN A 32 12.73 2.32 2.08
N ILE A 33 11.64 1.67 1.72
CA ILE A 33 11.03 0.56 2.47
C ILE A 33 11.43 -0.73 1.76
N ALA A 34 11.99 -1.67 2.48
CA ALA A 34 12.37 -2.98 1.96
C ALA A 34 11.98 -4.09 2.92
N GLY A 35 11.71 -5.27 2.40
CA GLY A 35 11.37 -6.41 3.22
C GLY A 35 11.28 -7.70 2.42
N ILE A 36 10.86 -8.76 3.10
CA ILE A 36 10.61 -10.08 2.52
C ILE A 36 9.22 -10.54 2.92
N VAL A 37 8.49 -11.10 1.96
CA VAL A 37 7.18 -11.74 2.17
C VAL A 37 7.35 -13.24 2.18
N LEU A 38 6.84 -13.87 3.22
CA LEU A 38 6.95 -15.30 3.48
C LEU A 38 5.54 -15.89 3.69
N ASP A 39 5.42 -17.19 3.54
CA ASP A 39 4.25 -17.94 3.97
C ASP A 39 4.31 -18.31 5.46
N GLU A 40 3.36 -19.10 5.93
CA GLU A 40 3.31 -19.61 7.32
C GLU A 40 4.47 -20.53 7.67
N HIS A 41 5.09 -21.18 6.68
CA HIS A 41 6.22 -22.10 6.85
C HIS A 41 7.57 -21.36 6.81
N GLY A 42 7.56 -20.10 6.40
CA GLY A 42 8.77 -19.30 6.24
C GLY A 42 9.37 -19.36 4.85
N ASP A 43 8.64 -19.91 3.88
CA ASP A 43 9.05 -19.96 2.48
C ASP A 43 8.74 -18.62 1.78
N PRO A 44 9.62 -18.15 0.88
CA PRO A 44 9.41 -16.90 0.19
C PRO A 44 8.22 -16.97 -0.77
N LEU A 45 7.42 -15.89 -0.80
CA LEU A 45 6.28 -15.73 -1.70
C LEU A 45 6.64 -14.79 -2.87
N PRO A 46 7.06 -15.34 -4.02
CA PRO A 46 7.31 -14.54 -5.22
C PRO A 46 6.00 -14.08 -5.86
N GLY A 47 5.98 -12.85 -6.36
CA GLY A 47 4.80 -12.28 -7.00
C GLY A 47 3.73 -11.75 -6.06
N ALA A 48 4.01 -11.66 -4.76
CA ALA A 48 3.11 -11.01 -3.80
C ALA A 48 3.02 -9.50 -4.11
N ASN A 49 1.82 -8.96 -4.09
CA ASN A 49 1.56 -7.55 -4.37
C ASN A 49 1.63 -6.72 -3.08
N ILE A 50 2.41 -5.66 -3.11
CA ILE A 50 2.54 -4.70 -2.04
C ILE A 50 2.05 -3.35 -2.54
N SER A 51 1.01 -2.80 -1.94
CA SER A 51 0.44 -1.49 -2.28
C SER A 51 0.38 -0.57 -1.07
N VAL A 52 0.34 0.73 -1.32
CA VAL A 52 0.15 1.74 -0.26
C VAL A 52 -1.33 1.98 -0.08
N LYS A 53 -1.82 1.84 1.15
CA LYS A 53 -3.22 2.12 1.48
C LYS A 53 -3.60 3.55 1.09
N GLY A 54 -4.67 3.68 0.31
CA GLY A 54 -5.13 4.98 -0.20
C GLY A 54 -4.37 5.51 -1.42
N LYS A 55 -3.38 4.75 -1.95
CA LYS A 55 -2.64 5.09 -3.18
C LYS A 55 -2.47 3.86 -4.05
N GLU A 56 -3.52 3.40 -4.68
CA GLU A 56 -3.56 2.15 -5.45
C GLU A 56 -2.52 2.07 -6.58
N LYS A 57 -2.09 3.21 -7.11
CA LYS A 57 -1.06 3.28 -8.16
C LYS A 57 0.38 3.19 -7.62
N THR A 58 0.55 3.19 -6.29
CA THR A 58 1.86 3.12 -5.66
C THR A 58 2.03 1.75 -5.03
N GLY A 59 2.74 0.88 -5.71
CA GLY A 59 2.98 -0.49 -5.25
C GLY A 59 4.18 -1.11 -5.90
N THR A 60 4.50 -2.31 -5.46
CA THR A 60 5.56 -3.17 -6.00
C THR A 60 5.15 -4.64 -5.83
N ILE A 61 5.87 -5.53 -6.48
CA ILE A 61 5.72 -7.00 -6.33
C ILE A 61 7.02 -7.59 -5.81
N THR A 62 6.90 -8.73 -5.10
CA THR A 62 8.06 -9.47 -4.62
C THR A 62 8.79 -10.18 -5.76
N ASP A 63 10.10 -10.27 -5.63
CA ASP A 63 10.97 -11.04 -6.53
C ASP A 63 10.91 -12.55 -6.24
N MET A 64 11.76 -13.33 -6.92
CA MET A 64 11.83 -14.80 -6.77
C MET A 64 12.18 -15.26 -5.35
N ASP A 65 12.87 -14.43 -4.59
CA ASP A 65 13.27 -14.69 -3.20
C ASP A 65 12.29 -14.06 -2.19
N GLY A 66 11.13 -13.57 -2.67
CA GLY A 66 10.12 -12.92 -1.85
C GLY A 66 10.49 -11.53 -1.37
N ASN A 67 11.60 -10.94 -1.84
CA ASN A 67 12.01 -9.60 -1.43
C ASN A 67 11.24 -8.52 -2.19
N PHE A 68 11.03 -7.40 -1.54
CA PHE A 68 10.47 -6.19 -2.16
C PHE A 68 11.22 -4.95 -1.73
N SER A 69 11.18 -3.94 -2.57
CA SER A 69 11.70 -2.60 -2.27
C SER A 69 10.82 -1.55 -2.92
N MET A 70 10.46 -0.52 -2.17
CA MET A 70 9.68 0.61 -2.66
C MET A 70 10.09 1.92 -1.98
N LYS A 71 9.78 3.04 -2.61
CA LYS A 71 10.02 4.38 -2.06
C LYS A 71 8.73 4.97 -1.54
N SER A 72 8.75 5.57 -0.37
CA SER A 72 7.63 6.32 0.22
C SER A 72 8.07 7.73 0.60
N LEU A 73 7.20 8.70 0.34
CA LEU A 73 7.40 10.09 0.76
C LEU A 73 6.80 10.39 2.14
N ALA A 74 6.03 9.46 2.68
CA ALA A 74 5.39 9.65 3.98
C ALA A 74 6.21 9.01 5.10
N PRO A 75 6.40 9.70 6.23
CA PRO A 75 7.15 9.19 7.37
C PRO A 75 6.50 7.97 8.04
N LYS A 76 5.20 7.80 7.82
CA LYS A 76 4.41 6.65 8.26
C LYS A 76 3.49 6.22 7.13
N THR A 77 3.58 4.99 6.71
CA THR A 77 2.85 4.45 5.56
C THR A 77 2.21 3.11 5.93
N THR A 78 0.95 2.92 5.58
CA THR A 78 0.31 1.61 5.70
C THR A 78 0.44 0.87 4.38
N LEU A 79 1.06 -0.29 4.42
CA LEU A 79 1.18 -1.19 3.29
C LEU A 79 0.07 -2.24 3.37
N ILE A 80 -0.48 -2.60 2.22
CA ILE A 80 -1.37 -3.74 2.04
C ILE A 80 -0.58 -4.78 1.24
N VAL A 81 -0.37 -5.93 1.84
CA VAL A 81 0.31 -7.06 1.20
C VAL A 81 -0.73 -8.12 0.88
N SER A 82 -0.78 -8.54 -0.36
CA SER A 82 -1.74 -9.53 -0.85
C SER A 82 -1.07 -10.52 -1.81
N PHE A 83 -1.52 -11.78 -1.73
CA PHE A 83 -1.10 -12.84 -2.64
C PHE A 83 -2.26 -13.79 -2.89
N MET A 84 -2.31 -14.39 -4.08
CA MET A 84 -3.39 -15.31 -4.45
C MET A 84 -3.40 -16.54 -3.52
N GLY A 85 -4.55 -16.84 -2.92
CA GLY A 85 -4.71 -17.92 -1.95
C GLY A 85 -4.28 -17.60 -0.52
N TYR A 86 -3.95 -16.35 -0.23
CA TYR A 86 -3.56 -15.87 1.10
C TYR A 86 -4.40 -14.68 1.55
N LYS A 87 -4.57 -14.56 2.86
CA LYS A 87 -5.26 -13.41 3.47
C LYS A 87 -4.42 -12.14 3.31
N SER A 88 -5.03 -11.06 2.85
CA SER A 88 -4.37 -9.77 2.75
C SER A 88 -4.02 -9.23 4.14
N LYS A 89 -2.83 -8.67 4.28
CA LYS A 89 -2.33 -8.15 5.55
C LYS A 89 -2.00 -6.66 5.44
N GLU A 90 -2.49 -5.87 6.39
CA GLU A 90 -2.15 -4.47 6.52
C GLU A 90 -1.01 -4.28 7.54
N ILE A 91 0.01 -3.53 7.17
CA ILE A 91 1.19 -3.30 8.00
C ILE A 91 1.50 -1.82 8.01
N VAL A 92 1.63 -1.26 9.21
CA VAL A 92 2.07 0.13 9.38
C VAL A 92 3.58 0.15 9.44
N VAL A 93 4.19 0.87 8.51
CA VAL A 93 5.65 1.01 8.39
C VAL A 93 6.07 2.40 8.82
N ALA A 94 7.04 2.48 9.71
CA ALA A 94 7.68 3.72 10.14
C ALA A 94 9.04 3.90 9.44
N GLN A 95 9.55 5.13 9.47
CA GLN A 95 10.81 5.52 8.82
C GLN A 95 12.05 4.72 9.26
N THR A 96 11.97 4.03 10.39
CA THR A 96 13.07 3.25 10.98
C THR A 96 13.15 1.81 10.48
N ASP A 97 12.14 1.32 9.78
CA ASP A 97 12.03 -0.09 9.40
C ASP A 97 12.78 -0.37 8.09
N LYS A 98 14.07 -0.62 8.20
CA LYS A 98 14.96 -0.84 7.04
C LYS A 98 14.80 -2.21 6.35
N LYS A 99 14.40 -3.24 7.09
CA LYS A 99 14.10 -4.59 6.56
C LYS A 99 13.02 -5.23 7.41
N MET A 100 11.86 -5.53 6.82
CA MET A 100 10.77 -6.18 7.53
C MET A 100 10.52 -7.58 6.99
N ARG A 101 10.06 -8.47 7.87
CA ARG A 101 9.58 -9.80 7.52
C ARG A 101 8.07 -9.81 7.65
N ILE A 102 7.39 -10.20 6.59
CA ILE A 102 5.93 -10.22 6.51
C ILE A 102 5.53 -11.65 6.24
N SER A 103 4.81 -12.28 7.17
CA SER A 103 4.24 -13.59 6.96
C SER A 103 2.77 -13.45 6.62
N LEU A 104 2.33 -14.11 5.55
CA LEU A 104 0.93 -14.23 5.13
C LEU A 104 0.38 -15.58 5.56
N GLU A 105 -0.91 -15.62 5.87
CA GLU A 105 -1.65 -16.84 6.23
C GLU A 105 -2.49 -17.27 5.03
N PRO A 106 -2.59 -18.57 4.75
CA PRO A 106 -3.44 -19.07 3.68
C PRO A 106 -4.91 -18.72 3.94
N ASP A 107 -5.61 -18.38 2.87
CA ASP A 107 -7.04 -18.09 2.90
C ASP A 107 -7.84 -19.36 2.60
N SER A 108 -7.98 -20.20 3.62
CA SER A 108 -8.71 -21.46 3.53
C SER A 108 -10.23 -21.27 3.37
N GLU A 109 -10.76 -20.11 3.79
CA GLU A 109 -12.21 -19.85 3.72
C GLU A 109 -12.67 -19.55 2.28
N SER A 110 -11.83 -18.98 1.47
CA SER A 110 -12.16 -18.61 0.08
C SER A 110 -12.43 -19.84 -0.81
N LEU A 111 -11.75 -20.95 -0.56
CA LEU A 111 -11.90 -22.17 -1.35
C LEU A 111 -13.17 -22.95 -0.96
N ASP A 112 -13.54 -22.98 0.31
CA ASP A 112 -14.71 -23.68 0.79
C ASP A 112 -16.01 -23.00 0.36
N GLU A 113 -16.04 -21.68 0.33
CA GLU A 113 -17.21 -20.91 -0.07
C GLU A 113 -17.58 -21.13 -1.54
N VAL A 114 -16.63 -21.18 -2.45
CA VAL A 114 -16.86 -21.41 -3.87
C VAL A 114 -17.43 -22.81 -4.13
N VAL A 115 -16.90 -23.83 -3.47
CA VAL A 115 -17.36 -25.23 -3.63
C VAL A 115 -18.78 -25.40 -3.09
N VAL A 116 -19.10 -24.85 -1.94
CA VAL A 116 -20.43 -24.97 -1.31
C VAL A 116 -21.51 -24.28 -2.14
N VAL A 117 -21.25 -23.10 -2.65
CA VAL A 117 -22.21 -22.35 -3.50
C VAL A 117 -22.51 -23.10 -4.79
N GLY A 118 -21.53 -23.63 -5.46
CA GLY A 118 -21.72 -24.40 -6.69
C GLY A 118 -22.59 -25.65 -6.50
N MET A 119 -22.38 -26.43 -5.47
CA MET A 119 -23.15 -27.63 -5.16
C MET A 119 -24.55 -27.32 -4.67
N GLY A 120 -24.74 -26.27 -3.89
CA GLY A 120 -26.05 -25.85 -3.41
C GLY A 120 -27.03 -25.46 -4.52
N THR A 121 -26.54 -24.85 -5.56
CA THR A 121 -27.34 -24.43 -6.71
C THR A 121 -27.86 -25.64 -7.49
N GLN A 122 -27.06 -26.65 -7.69
CA GLN A 122 -27.44 -27.86 -8.41
C GLN A 122 -28.52 -28.66 -7.68
N ARG A 123 -28.49 -28.70 -6.38
CA ARG A 123 -29.49 -29.39 -5.57
C ARG A 123 -30.88 -28.78 -5.73
N LYS A 124 -30.98 -27.48 -5.82
CA LYS A 124 -32.26 -26.82 -6.03
C LYS A 124 -32.93 -27.25 -7.33
N VAL A 125 -32.17 -27.37 -8.37
CA VAL A 125 -32.68 -27.84 -9.66
C VAL A 125 -33.20 -29.28 -9.58
N SER A 126 -32.51 -30.13 -8.89
CA SER A 126 -32.93 -31.53 -8.70
C SER A 126 -34.24 -31.64 -7.92
N VAL A 127 -34.44 -30.80 -6.93
CA VAL A 127 -35.68 -30.79 -6.15
C VAL A 127 -36.89 -30.41 -7.00
N VAL A 128 -36.71 -29.42 -7.86
CA VAL A 128 -37.80 -29.02 -8.78
C VAL A 128 -38.19 -30.12 -9.71
N GLY A 129 -37.22 -30.87 -10.22
CA GLY A 129 -37.51 -32.03 -11.08
C GLY A 129 -38.32 -33.14 -10.38
N ALA A 130 -38.07 -33.36 -9.12
CA ALA A 130 -38.77 -34.38 -8.35
C ALA A 130 -40.26 -34.07 -8.12
N VAL A 131 -40.59 -32.81 -8.03
CA VAL A 131 -42.00 -32.39 -7.80
C VAL A 131 -42.88 -32.66 -9.01
N THR A 132 -42.32 -32.69 -10.16
CA THR A 132 -43.10 -32.81 -11.40
C THR A 132 -43.64 -34.24 -11.64
N SER A 133 -43.12 -35.21 -10.96
CA SER A 133 -43.50 -36.60 -11.15
C SER A 133 -44.75 -37.02 -10.39
N VAL A 134 -45.32 -36.17 -9.63
CA VAL A 134 -46.53 -36.49 -8.87
C VAL A 134 -47.72 -36.06 -9.66
N ASN A 135 -48.15 -36.93 -10.44
CA ASN A 135 -49.49 -36.80 -10.82
C ASN A 135 -50.17 -38.07 -11.19
N PRO A 136 -51.18 -38.32 -10.74
CA PRO A 136 -52.21 -39.15 -11.32
C PRO A 136 -53.46 -38.40 -11.69
#